data_f4364f8288eec67750f1257e7625cd0d
#
_entry.id   f4364f8288eec67750f1257e7625cd0d
#
_cell.length_a   1.000
_cell.length_b   1.000
_cell.length_c   1.000
_cell.angle_alpha   90.00
_cell.angle_beta   90.00
_cell.angle_gamma   90.00
#
_symmetry.space_group_name_H-M   'P 1'
#
loop_
_entity.id
_entity.type
_entity.pdbx_description
1 polymer ?
#
loop_
_entity_poly.entity_id
_entity_poly.type
_entity_poly.pdbx_seq_one_letter_code
_entity_poly.pdbx_strand_id
1 'polypeptide(L)'
;MYVKPEKLWKSCELEVRQVIKDTDNNKFSVCIEKGAQRDLAESFARKTGCQIIDKPGKQLTVLFNSKGVSLTGYGLTYQGDFENMLHRVTNGRLQHEMLVRAAKSEKEGRKAIDATAGMGEDAFLLAAQGYEVTLYEQNPVIAVLLKDALRRAKKHPILKDIAGRMKLVEGNSVECMSKLLDPVDVIYLDPMFPARQKSSLINKKLQLIQKLEPPCSEETDLFDAAIKAGPDKIIVKRPLKSEFLDGRKPSYTLNGKAIRYDCYTL
;
A
#
# COMPACT_ATOMS: atom_id res chain seq x y z
N MET A 1 11.85 20.10 24.25
CA MET A 1 10.96 19.12 24.94
C MET A 1 10.79 17.93 24.03
N TYR A 2 11.50 16.83 24.30
CA TYR A 2 11.57 15.65 23.42
C TYR A 2 10.28 14.85 23.59
N VAL A 3 9.37 14.92 22.63
CA VAL A 3 8.16 14.06 22.64
C VAL A 3 8.57 12.69 22.11
N LYS A 4 8.46 11.65 22.93
CA LYS A 4 8.79 10.27 22.54
C LYS A 4 7.98 9.84 21.32
N PRO A 5 8.58 9.15 20.32
CA PRO A 5 7.90 8.71 19.09
C PRO A 5 6.59 7.94 19.31
N GLU A 6 6.48 7.20 20.40
CA GLU A 6 5.29 6.41 20.77
C GLU A 6 4.00 7.24 20.97
N LYS A 7 4.09 8.53 21.28
CA LYS A 7 2.90 9.38 21.47
C LYS A 7 2.31 9.91 20.17
N LEU A 8 3.13 10.09 19.15
CA LEU A 8 2.68 10.54 17.80
C LEU A 8 1.89 9.44 17.07
N TRP A 9 2.25 8.18 17.29
CA TRP A 9 1.54 7.02 16.70
C TRP A 9 0.11 6.86 17.23
N LYS A 10 -0.14 7.17 18.50
CA LYS A 10 -1.47 7.09 19.11
C LYS A 10 -2.44 8.15 18.57
N SER A 11 -1.97 9.30 18.09
CA SER A 11 -2.85 10.33 17.51
C SER A 11 -3.35 9.96 16.11
N CYS A 12 -2.53 9.34 15.26
CA CYS A 12 -2.98 8.79 13.98
C CYS A 12 -4.00 7.65 14.15
N GLU A 13 -3.83 6.79 15.15
CA GLU A 13 -4.80 5.71 15.44
C GLU A 13 -6.16 6.23 15.95
N LEU A 14 -6.21 7.39 16.58
CA LEU A 14 -7.46 7.98 17.11
C LEU A 14 -8.30 8.64 16.00
N GLU A 15 -7.67 9.25 14.99
CA GLU A 15 -8.35 9.89 13.86
C GLU A 15 -8.89 8.86 12.85
N VAL A 16 -8.23 7.71 12.69
CA VAL A 16 -8.75 6.55 11.92
C VAL A 16 -10.14 6.11 12.38
N ARG A 17 -10.49 6.32 13.67
CA ARG A 17 -11.84 6.03 14.19
C ARG A 17 -12.92 6.94 13.64
N GLN A 18 -12.59 8.12 13.11
CA GLN A 18 -13.56 9.08 12.57
C GLN A 18 -13.84 8.83 11.09
N VAL A 19 -12.81 8.46 10.31
CA VAL A 19 -12.93 8.11 8.89
C VAL A 19 -13.75 6.82 8.68
N ILE A 20 -13.68 5.87 9.64
CA ILE A 20 -14.44 4.60 9.56
C ILE A 20 -15.95 4.79 9.76
N LYS A 21 -16.40 5.89 10.37
CA LYS A 21 -17.85 6.16 10.59
C LYS A 21 -18.60 6.51 9.31
N ASP A 22 -17.93 6.99 8.27
CA ASP A 22 -18.52 7.38 6.99
C ASP A 22 -18.42 6.29 5.91
N THR A 23 -17.71 5.18 6.17
CA THR A 23 -17.74 4.03 5.27
C THR A 23 -18.98 3.19 5.57
N ASP A 24 -19.85 3.06 4.59
CA ASP A 24 -21.02 2.17 4.59
C ASP A 24 -20.67 0.82 5.24
N ASN A 25 -21.17 0.59 6.48
CA ASN A 25 -20.93 -0.62 7.28
C ASN A 25 -21.37 -1.94 6.59
N ASN A 26 -21.91 -1.85 5.36
CA ASN A 26 -22.44 -2.94 4.56
C ASN A 26 -21.56 -3.37 3.38
N LYS A 27 -20.37 -2.78 3.19
CA LYS A 27 -19.55 -3.12 1.99
C LYS A 27 -18.89 -4.49 2.06
N PHE A 28 -18.58 -4.98 3.24
CA PHE A 28 -17.98 -6.30 3.43
C PHE A 28 -18.32 -6.91 4.81
N SER A 29 -18.10 -8.21 4.93
CA SER A 29 -18.24 -8.96 6.19
C SER A 29 -16.93 -9.63 6.57
N VAL A 30 -16.86 -10.18 7.77
CA VAL A 30 -15.73 -10.96 8.27
C VAL A 30 -16.16 -12.42 8.46
N CYS A 31 -15.35 -13.37 7.99
CA CYS A 31 -15.53 -14.79 8.25
C CYS A 31 -14.29 -15.35 8.95
N ILE A 32 -14.50 -16.14 10.01
CA ILE A 32 -13.44 -16.71 10.84
C ILE A 32 -13.52 -18.22 10.77
N GLU A 33 -12.60 -18.83 10.01
CA GLU A 33 -12.52 -20.29 9.89
C GLU A 33 -11.61 -20.92 10.95
N LYS A 34 -11.64 -22.24 11.03
CA LYS A 34 -10.78 -23.03 11.91
C LYS A 34 -9.31 -22.75 11.65
N GLY A 35 -8.53 -22.52 12.73
CA GLY A 35 -7.09 -22.22 12.64
C GLY A 35 -6.75 -20.77 12.35
N ALA A 36 -7.73 -19.87 12.24
CA ALA A 36 -7.52 -18.45 12.15
C ALA A 36 -6.92 -17.86 13.44
N GLN A 37 -6.24 -16.71 13.32
CA GLN A 37 -5.91 -15.85 14.44
C GLN A 37 -7.17 -15.10 14.90
N ARG A 38 -7.96 -15.73 15.75
CA ARG A 38 -9.31 -15.27 16.18
C ARG A 38 -9.27 -13.86 16.76
N ASP A 39 -8.34 -13.57 17.67
CA ASP A 39 -8.21 -12.25 18.29
C ASP A 39 -7.99 -11.12 17.28
N LEU A 40 -7.17 -11.40 16.25
CA LEU A 40 -6.92 -10.46 15.15
C LEU A 40 -8.20 -10.22 14.35
N ALA A 41 -8.92 -11.29 13.99
CA ALA A 41 -10.15 -11.21 13.21
C ALA A 41 -11.27 -10.45 13.95
N GLU A 42 -11.47 -10.76 15.24
CA GLU A 42 -12.44 -10.08 16.09
C GLU A 42 -12.08 -8.61 16.34
N SER A 43 -10.79 -8.33 16.55
CA SER A 43 -10.31 -6.95 16.67
C SER A 43 -10.53 -6.16 15.39
N PHE A 44 -10.28 -6.77 14.23
CA PHE A 44 -10.56 -6.17 12.93
C PHE A 44 -12.05 -5.90 12.74
N ALA A 45 -12.92 -6.87 13.03
CA ALA A 45 -14.37 -6.72 12.94
C ALA A 45 -14.88 -5.58 13.85
N ARG A 46 -14.40 -5.50 15.10
CA ARG A 46 -14.74 -4.40 16.03
C ARG A 46 -14.25 -3.04 15.51
N LYS A 47 -13.02 -2.98 14.99
CA LYS A 47 -12.44 -1.74 14.44
C LYS A 47 -13.24 -1.21 13.26
N THR A 48 -13.68 -2.10 12.37
CA THR A 48 -14.40 -1.75 11.14
C THR A 48 -15.93 -1.70 11.28
N GLY A 49 -16.48 -2.16 12.41
CA GLY A 49 -17.94 -2.27 12.63
C GLY A 49 -18.60 -3.34 11.75
N CYS A 50 -17.83 -4.26 11.16
CA CYS A 50 -18.36 -5.26 10.24
C CYS A 50 -18.97 -6.45 10.96
N GLN A 51 -20.00 -7.04 10.35
CA GLN A 51 -20.61 -8.26 10.83
C GLN A 51 -19.68 -9.46 10.65
N ILE A 52 -19.60 -10.31 11.67
CA ILE A 52 -18.98 -11.63 11.57
C ILE A 52 -20.04 -12.63 11.09
N ILE A 53 -19.72 -13.40 10.06
CA ILE A 53 -20.58 -14.39 9.43
C ILE A 53 -19.93 -15.79 9.48
N ASP A 54 -20.74 -16.83 9.47
CA ASP A 54 -20.27 -18.23 9.56
C ASP A 54 -19.59 -18.71 8.27
N LYS A 55 -20.06 -18.26 7.10
CA LYS A 55 -19.56 -18.68 5.79
C LYS A 55 -19.51 -17.49 4.82
N PRO A 56 -18.47 -17.41 3.95
CA PRO A 56 -18.42 -16.40 2.91
C PRO A 56 -19.65 -16.45 2.00
N GLY A 57 -20.24 -15.28 1.72
CA GLY A 57 -21.39 -15.13 0.83
C GLY A 57 -21.00 -14.70 -0.57
N LYS A 58 -21.98 -14.14 -1.32
CA LYS A 58 -21.73 -13.52 -2.63
C LYS A 58 -21.05 -12.17 -2.54
N GLN A 59 -21.24 -11.45 -1.42
CA GLN A 59 -20.64 -10.14 -1.15
C GLN A 59 -19.18 -10.29 -0.72
N LEU A 60 -18.47 -9.14 -0.66
CA LEU A 60 -17.10 -9.11 -0.19
C LEU A 60 -17.02 -9.61 1.26
N THR A 61 -16.08 -10.51 1.50
CA THR A 61 -15.80 -11.09 2.82
C THR A 61 -14.30 -11.13 3.06
N VAL A 62 -13.86 -10.57 4.18
CA VAL A 62 -12.50 -10.73 4.69
C VAL A 62 -12.46 -12.06 5.44
N LEU A 63 -11.77 -13.03 4.87
CA LEU A 63 -11.68 -14.39 5.36
C LEU A 63 -10.38 -14.60 6.13
N PHE A 64 -10.50 -14.94 7.40
CA PHE A 64 -9.39 -15.35 8.26
C PHE A 64 -9.39 -16.86 8.42
N ASN A 65 -8.27 -17.51 8.13
CA ASN A 65 -8.10 -18.95 8.29
C ASN A 65 -6.65 -19.32 8.65
N SER A 66 -6.33 -20.63 8.66
CA SER A 66 -4.99 -21.12 8.99
C SER A 66 -3.90 -20.69 7.99
N LYS A 67 -4.27 -20.32 6.75
CA LYS A 67 -3.35 -19.85 5.71
C LYS A 67 -3.08 -18.32 5.80
N GLY A 68 -3.89 -17.60 6.58
CA GLY A 68 -3.79 -16.15 6.75
C GLY A 68 -5.08 -15.43 6.41
N VAL A 69 -4.95 -14.21 5.86
CA VAL A 69 -6.08 -13.33 5.54
C VAL A 69 -6.25 -13.22 4.03
N SER A 70 -7.47 -13.39 3.55
CA SER A 70 -7.83 -13.23 2.13
C SER A 70 -9.12 -12.42 1.98
N LEU A 71 -9.30 -11.80 0.82
CA LEU A 71 -10.54 -11.16 0.40
C LEU A 71 -11.26 -12.08 -0.59
N THR A 72 -12.50 -12.45 -0.31
CA THR A 72 -13.31 -13.28 -1.18
C THR A 72 -14.63 -12.60 -1.50
N GLY A 73 -15.20 -12.89 -2.65
CA GLY A 73 -16.48 -12.37 -3.11
C GLY A 73 -16.65 -12.49 -4.61
N TYR A 74 -17.89 -12.52 -5.08
CA TYR A 74 -18.22 -12.61 -6.51
C TYR A 74 -17.56 -13.79 -7.24
N GLY A 75 -17.33 -14.89 -6.54
CA GLY A 75 -16.65 -16.09 -7.07
C GLY A 75 -15.12 -15.93 -7.21
N LEU A 76 -14.54 -14.87 -6.69
CA LEU A 76 -13.10 -14.59 -6.69
C LEU A 76 -12.54 -14.70 -5.27
N THR A 77 -11.26 -15.06 -5.16
CA THR A 77 -10.50 -14.99 -3.90
C THR A 77 -9.13 -14.40 -4.20
N TYR A 78 -8.70 -13.46 -3.35
CA TYR A 78 -7.39 -12.83 -3.40
C TYR A 78 -6.71 -12.89 -2.03
N GLN A 79 -5.47 -13.33 -2.00
CA GLN A 79 -4.56 -13.24 -0.86
C GLN A 79 -3.27 -12.59 -1.33
N GLY A 80 -2.79 -11.57 -0.61
CA GLY A 80 -1.50 -10.96 -0.89
C GLY A 80 -0.37 -11.95 -0.65
N ASP A 81 0.59 -12.04 -1.57
CA ASP A 81 1.72 -12.95 -1.43
C ASP A 81 2.97 -12.40 -2.10
N PHE A 82 4.00 -12.10 -1.28
CA PHE A 82 5.28 -11.60 -1.76
C PHE A 82 6.15 -12.68 -2.41
N GLU A 83 5.82 -13.96 -2.29
CA GLU A 83 6.52 -15.02 -3.05
C GLU A 83 6.39 -14.80 -4.57
N ASN A 84 5.29 -14.20 -5.01
CA ASN A 84 5.10 -13.80 -6.40
C ASN A 84 6.12 -12.75 -6.88
N MET A 85 6.80 -12.07 -5.96
CA MET A 85 7.82 -11.06 -6.26
C MET A 85 9.25 -11.65 -6.37
N LEU A 86 9.47 -12.90 -5.96
CA LEU A 86 10.79 -13.53 -5.96
C LEU A 86 11.49 -13.41 -7.31
N HIS A 87 10.78 -13.65 -8.41
CA HIS A 87 11.34 -13.59 -9.75
C HIS A 87 11.80 -12.18 -10.17
N ARG A 88 11.31 -11.12 -9.51
CA ARG A 88 11.68 -9.71 -9.76
C ARG A 88 12.91 -9.28 -8.96
N VAL A 89 13.15 -9.89 -7.80
CA VAL A 89 14.22 -9.47 -6.86
C VAL A 89 15.43 -10.40 -6.84
N THR A 90 15.34 -11.55 -7.51
CA THR A 90 16.44 -12.53 -7.58
C THR A 90 17.17 -12.49 -8.93
N ASN A 91 18.32 -13.14 -9.01
CA ASN A 91 19.10 -13.34 -10.25
C ASN A 91 19.44 -12.05 -11.00
N GLY A 92 19.73 -10.96 -10.28
CA GLY A 92 20.10 -9.67 -10.89
C GLY A 92 18.94 -8.90 -11.56
N ARG A 93 17.70 -9.39 -11.47
CA ARG A 93 16.55 -8.76 -12.15
C ARG A 93 16.12 -7.46 -11.53
N LEU A 94 16.34 -7.27 -10.23
CA LEU A 94 15.95 -6.07 -9.50
C LEU A 94 16.43 -4.77 -10.19
N GLN A 95 17.66 -4.78 -10.73
CA GLN A 95 18.26 -3.62 -11.38
C GLN A 95 17.57 -3.21 -12.68
N HIS A 96 16.77 -4.11 -13.29
CA HIS A 96 16.00 -3.84 -14.49
C HIS A 96 14.62 -3.23 -14.19
N GLU A 97 14.20 -3.24 -12.92
CA GLU A 97 12.95 -2.64 -12.49
C GLU A 97 13.01 -1.12 -12.63
N MET A 98 12.03 -0.56 -13.33
CA MET A 98 12.01 0.89 -13.62
C MET A 98 11.91 1.73 -12.35
N LEU A 99 11.12 1.31 -11.36
CA LEU A 99 11.02 1.99 -10.07
C LEU A 99 12.37 2.02 -9.34
N VAL A 100 13.08 0.89 -9.34
CA VAL A 100 14.42 0.78 -8.74
C VAL A 100 15.41 1.74 -9.41
N ARG A 101 15.34 1.86 -10.74
CA ARG A 101 16.16 2.82 -11.49
C ARG A 101 15.76 4.28 -11.20
N ALA A 102 14.46 4.57 -11.06
CA ALA A 102 13.95 5.90 -10.69
C ALA A 102 14.40 6.31 -9.27
N ALA A 103 14.39 5.34 -8.35
CA ALA A 103 14.76 5.53 -6.95
C ALA A 103 16.28 5.38 -6.68
N LYS A 104 17.11 5.27 -7.73
CA LYS A 104 18.56 5.11 -7.52
C LYS A 104 19.14 6.26 -6.68
N SER A 105 19.90 5.92 -5.66
CA SER A 105 20.64 6.83 -4.77
C SER A 105 21.90 6.14 -4.28
N GLU A 106 22.96 6.91 -4.05
CA GLU A 106 24.24 6.41 -3.50
C GLU A 106 24.32 6.58 -1.97
N LYS A 107 23.27 7.14 -1.33
CA LYS A 107 23.22 7.30 0.13
C LYS A 107 23.10 5.95 0.85
N GLU A 108 23.67 5.85 2.04
CA GLU A 108 23.42 4.76 2.98
C GLU A 108 22.23 5.08 3.88
N GLY A 109 21.63 4.03 4.47
CA GLY A 109 20.50 4.20 5.43
C GLY A 109 19.28 4.89 4.84
N ARG A 110 19.03 4.68 3.54
CA ARG A 110 17.96 5.36 2.78
C ARG A 110 16.57 5.07 3.30
N LYS A 111 15.77 6.12 3.38
CA LYS A 111 14.36 6.03 3.80
C LYS A 111 13.44 6.35 2.62
N ALA A 112 12.39 5.55 2.44
CA ALA A 112 11.34 5.82 1.47
C ALA A 112 9.96 5.77 2.11
N ILE A 113 9.03 6.50 1.52
CA ILE A 113 7.59 6.40 1.81
C ILE A 113 6.90 5.89 0.56
N ASP A 114 6.07 4.87 0.71
CA ASP A 114 5.01 4.53 -0.24
C ASP A 114 3.70 5.11 0.31
N ALA A 115 3.26 6.22 -0.26
CA ALA A 115 2.08 6.94 0.21
C ALA A 115 0.76 6.36 -0.31
N THR A 116 0.83 5.32 -1.14
CA THR A 116 -0.31 4.66 -1.81
C THR A 116 -0.12 3.14 -1.83
N ALA A 117 0.19 2.59 -0.65
CA ALA A 117 0.79 1.26 -0.52
C ALA A 117 0.03 0.12 -1.20
N GLY A 118 -1.30 0.12 -1.14
CA GLY A 118 -2.10 -0.98 -1.67
C GLY A 118 -1.61 -2.34 -1.13
N MET A 119 -1.18 -3.24 -2.01
CA MET A 119 -0.62 -4.53 -1.59
C MET A 119 0.90 -4.53 -1.38
N GLY A 120 1.55 -3.37 -1.47
CA GLY A 120 2.96 -3.18 -1.13
C GLY A 120 3.96 -3.75 -2.14
N GLU A 121 3.55 -4.09 -3.37
CA GLU A 121 4.44 -4.70 -4.36
C GLU A 121 5.54 -3.73 -4.82
N ASP A 122 5.22 -2.45 -5.02
CA ASP A 122 6.20 -1.42 -5.39
C ASP A 122 7.10 -1.05 -4.20
N ALA A 123 6.53 -0.92 -2.99
CA ALA A 123 7.30 -0.77 -1.75
C ALA A 123 8.29 -1.93 -1.52
N PHE A 124 7.90 -3.16 -1.89
CA PHE A 124 8.76 -4.33 -1.79
C PHE A 124 10.01 -4.21 -2.68
N LEU A 125 9.88 -3.61 -3.88
CA LEU A 125 11.04 -3.35 -4.76
C LEU A 125 11.98 -2.31 -4.17
N LEU A 126 11.45 -1.24 -3.56
CA LEU A 126 12.25 -0.24 -2.85
C LEU A 126 12.97 -0.87 -1.65
N ALA A 127 12.29 -1.70 -0.87
CA ALA A 127 12.89 -2.43 0.24
C ALA A 127 13.96 -3.43 -0.23
N ALA A 128 13.76 -4.11 -1.36
CA ALA A 128 14.74 -5.00 -1.97
C ALA A 128 16.00 -4.25 -2.43
N GLN A 129 15.85 -2.98 -2.84
CA GLN A 129 16.96 -2.07 -3.17
C GLN A 129 17.72 -1.57 -1.93
N GLY A 130 17.22 -1.84 -0.71
CA GLY A 130 17.85 -1.46 0.54
C GLY A 130 17.26 -0.22 1.24
N TYR A 131 16.09 0.26 0.81
CA TYR A 131 15.38 1.30 1.53
C TYR A 131 14.67 0.76 2.78
N GLU A 132 14.69 1.53 3.88
CA GLU A 132 13.71 1.40 4.95
C GLU A 132 12.40 2.08 4.47
N VAL A 133 11.36 1.29 4.26
CA VAL A 133 10.14 1.77 3.61
C VAL A 133 8.99 1.86 4.60
N THR A 134 8.42 3.06 4.74
CA THR A 134 7.13 3.24 5.43
C THR A 134 6.01 3.22 4.40
N LEU A 135 5.02 2.35 4.61
CA LEU A 135 3.87 2.16 3.73
C LEU A 135 2.62 2.75 4.40
N TYR A 136 1.96 3.67 3.75
CA TYR A 136 0.67 4.19 4.21
C TYR A 136 -0.48 3.54 3.45
N GLU A 137 -1.44 2.98 4.20
CA GLU A 137 -2.67 2.41 3.65
C GLU A 137 -3.86 2.80 4.51
N GLN A 138 -4.81 3.49 3.92
CA GLN A 138 -6.00 3.98 4.63
C GLN A 138 -7.15 2.98 4.64
N ASN A 139 -7.24 2.13 3.61
CA ASN A 139 -8.31 1.14 3.53
C ASN A 139 -8.04 -0.02 4.51
N PRO A 140 -8.90 -0.23 5.52
CA PRO A 140 -8.65 -1.24 6.55
C PRO A 140 -8.60 -2.67 5.99
N VAL A 141 -9.34 -2.97 4.91
CA VAL A 141 -9.32 -4.29 4.28
C VAL A 141 -7.99 -4.53 3.57
N ILE A 142 -7.51 -3.55 2.80
CA ILE A 142 -6.22 -3.65 2.12
C ILE A 142 -5.09 -3.71 3.16
N ALA A 143 -5.16 -2.88 4.20
CA ALA A 143 -4.17 -2.87 5.27
C ALA A 143 -4.06 -4.21 6.00
N VAL A 144 -5.18 -4.88 6.33
CA VAL A 144 -5.13 -6.19 7.01
C VAL A 144 -4.59 -7.30 6.08
N LEU A 145 -4.89 -7.25 4.79
CA LEU A 145 -4.33 -8.16 3.80
C LEU A 145 -2.81 -7.98 3.65
N LEU A 146 -2.35 -6.72 3.53
CA LEU A 146 -0.94 -6.38 3.45
C LEU A 146 -0.19 -6.75 4.73
N LYS A 147 -0.77 -6.49 5.89
CA LYS A 147 -0.20 -6.88 7.19
C LYS A 147 0.03 -8.38 7.31
N ASP A 148 -0.94 -9.18 6.85
CA ASP A 148 -0.79 -10.64 6.81
C ASP A 148 0.27 -11.08 5.81
N ALA A 149 0.29 -10.50 4.61
CA ALA A 149 1.31 -10.79 3.60
C ALA A 149 2.73 -10.48 4.12
N LEU A 150 2.94 -9.33 4.76
CA LEU A 150 4.22 -8.98 5.40
C LEU A 150 4.58 -9.95 6.53
N ARG A 151 3.62 -10.34 7.38
CA ARG A 151 3.83 -11.33 8.45
C ARG A 151 4.31 -12.67 7.88
N ARG A 152 3.75 -13.14 6.77
CA ARG A 152 4.18 -14.38 6.10
C ARG A 152 5.55 -14.21 5.44
N ALA A 153 5.79 -13.11 4.73
CA ALA A 153 7.06 -12.81 4.09
C ALA A 153 8.22 -12.74 5.10
N LYS A 154 8.00 -12.19 6.30
CA LYS A 154 9.02 -12.15 7.39
C LYS A 154 9.43 -13.53 7.90
N LYS A 155 8.65 -14.58 7.60
CA LYS A 155 8.99 -15.99 7.93
C LYS A 155 9.65 -16.73 6.78
N HIS A 156 9.63 -16.17 5.57
CA HIS A 156 10.19 -16.80 4.38
C HIS A 156 11.73 -16.60 4.31
N PRO A 157 12.53 -17.65 4.04
CA PRO A 157 13.98 -17.59 4.12
C PRO A 157 14.62 -16.49 3.25
N ILE A 158 14.07 -16.21 2.07
CA ILE A 158 14.59 -15.20 1.12
C ILE A 158 13.96 -13.82 1.35
N LEU A 159 12.67 -13.76 1.70
CA LEU A 159 11.92 -12.49 1.77
C LEU A 159 12.04 -11.78 3.11
N LYS A 160 12.47 -12.46 4.18
CA LYS A 160 12.48 -11.96 5.56
C LYS A 160 13.21 -10.62 5.72
N ASP A 161 14.38 -10.49 5.09
CA ASP A 161 15.20 -9.29 5.22
C ASP A 161 14.61 -8.11 4.43
N ILE A 162 13.99 -8.39 3.28
CA ILE A 162 13.26 -7.37 2.50
C ILE A 162 12.02 -6.92 3.26
N ALA A 163 11.18 -7.87 3.68
CA ALA A 163 9.96 -7.56 4.45
C ALA A 163 10.27 -6.96 5.83
N GLY A 164 11.45 -7.21 6.40
CA GLY A 164 11.96 -6.60 7.63
C GLY A 164 12.08 -5.09 7.52
N ARG A 165 12.48 -4.58 6.35
CA ARG A 165 12.62 -3.14 6.04
C ARG A 165 11.28 -2.45 5.72
N MET A 166 10.16 -3.18 5.70
CA MET A 166 8.84 -2.64 5.38
C MET A 166 8.00 -2.45 6.64
N LYS A 167 7.55 -1.21 6.88
CA LYS A 167 6.71 -0.82 8.03
C LYS A 167 5.38 -0.29 7.54
N LEU A 168 4.29 -1.05 7.75
CA LEU A 168 2.93 -0.60 7.46
C LEU A 168 2.42 0.33 8.55
N VAL A 169 1.83 1.43 8.12
CA VAL A 169 1.07 2.40 8.93
C VAL A 169 -0.34 2.50 8.34
N GLU A 170 -1.33 2.12 9.14
CA GLU A 170 -2.74 2.22 8.77
C GLU A 170 -3.20 3.67 8.96
N GLY A 171 -3.48 4.40 7.87
CA GLY A 171 -3.92 5.79 7.93
C GLY A 171 -3.81 6.53 6.60
N ASN A 172 -4.36 7.75 6.57
CA ASN A 172 -4.29 8.64 5.43
C ASN A 172 -2.86 9.19 5.27
N SER A 173 -2.26 8.97 4.10
CA SER A 173 -0.88 9.37 3.82
C SER A 173 -0.69 10.90 3.83
N VAL A 174 -1.67 11.68 3.39
CA VAL A 174 -1.62 13.15 3.39
C VAL A 174 -1.44 13.67 4.82
N GLU A 175 -2.27 13.18 5.75
CA GLU A 175 -2.19 13.55 7.16
C GLU A 175 -0.90 13.05 7.81
N CYS A 176 -0.49 11.83 7.49
CA CYS A 176 0.71 11.24 8.06
C CYS A 176 1.98 11.94 7.58
N MET A 177 2.08 12.28 6.28
CA MET A 177 3.22 13.01 5.71
C MET A 177 3.34 14.42 6.29
N SER A 178 2.23 15.10 6.58
CA SER A 178 2.24 16.43 7.18
C SER A 178 2.85 16.48 8.60
N LYS A 179 2.93 15.33 9.27
CA LYS A 179 3.45 15.17 10.64
C LYS A 179 4.87 14.56 10.68
N LEU A 180 5.52 14.41 9.53
CA LEU A 180 6.87 13.84 9.46
C LEU A 180 7.89 14.77 10.14
N LEU A 181 8.73 14.21 10.99
CA LEU A 181 9.82 14.93 11.67
C LEU A 181 11.19 14.55 11.10
N ASP A 182 11.30 13.34 10.55
CA ASP A 182 12.54 12.81 10.01
C ASP A 182 12.59 13.01 8.49
N PRO A 183 13.77 13.37 7.94
CA PRO A 183 13.95 13.48 6.49
C PRO A 183 13.73 12.13 5.80
N VAL A 184 13.20 12.19 4.59
CA VAL A 184 12.94 11.04 3.71
C VAL A 184 13.68 11.28 2.40
N ASP A 185 14.29 10.24 1.82
CA ASP A 185 14.99 10.40 0.54
C ASP A 185 14.02 10.30 -0.65
N VAL A 186 13.05 9.39 -0.57
CA VAL A 186 12.09 9.14 -1.66
C VAL A 186 10.66 9.04 -1.14
N ILE A 187 9.74 9.74 -1.81
CA ILE A 187 8.30 9.51 -1.67
C ILE A 187 7.77 8.95 -2.99
N TYR A 188 7.12 7.79 -2.92
CA TYR A 188 6.50 7.10 -4.03
C TYR A 188 4.98 7.25 -3.99
N LEU A 189 4.40 7.60 -5.15
CA LEU A 189 2.97 7.80 -5.34
C LEU A 189 2.47 6.96 -6.54
N ASP A 190 1.46 6.13 -6.30
CA ASP A 190 0.70 5.40 -7.33
C ASP A 190 -0.81 5.56 -7.06
N PRO A 191 -1.35 6.79 -7.13
CA PRO A 191 -2.77 6.98 -6.90
C PRO A 191 -3.58 6.17 -7.91
N MET A 192 -4.62 5.49 -7.43
CA MET A 192 -5.50 4.69 -8.30
C MET A 192 -6.22 5.58 -9.29
N PHE A 193 -5.89 5.41 -10.57
CA PHE A 193 -6.59 6.10 -11.66
C PHE A 193 -7.90 5.38 -12.02
N PRO A 194 -8.92 6.12 -12.50
CA PRO A 194 -10.10 5.51 -13.07
C PRO A 194 -9.69 4.53 -14.16
N ALA A 195 -10.01 3.26 -13.98
CA ALA A 195 -9.70 2.24 -14.98
C ALA A 195 -10.40 2.57 -16.30
N ARG A 196 -9.65 2.64 -17.42
CA ARG A 196 -10.27 2.64 -18.74
C ARG A 196 -11.06 1.34 -18.89
N GLN A 197 -12.35 1.45 -19.23
CA GLN A 197 -13.33 0.35 -19.34
C GLN A 197 -13.00 -0.77 -20.34
N LYS A 198 -11.82 -0.80 -20.96
CA LYS A 198 -11.48 -1.69 -22.08
C LYS A 198 -10.24 -2.56 -21.82
N SER A 199 -10.23 -3.38 -20.78
CA SER A 199 -9.37 -4.56 -20.77
C SER A 199 -10.13 -5.75 -20.22
N SER A 200 -10.37 -6.74 -21.08
CA SER A 200 -11.05 -8.01 -20.77
C SER A 200 -10.27 -8.93 -19.82
N LEU A 201 -9.12 -8.51 -19.32
CA LEU A 201 -8.22 -9.24 -18.42
C LEU A 201 -7.82 -8.40 -17.19
N ILE A 202 -8.82 -7.78 -16.56
CA ILE A 202 -8.56 -7.16 -15.26
C ILE A 202 -8.21 -8.29 -14.28
N ASN A 203 -7.00 -8.21 -13.69
CA ASN A 203 -6.54 -9.15 -12.68
C ASN A 203 -7.59 -9.26 -11.55
N LYS A 204 -7.87 -10.49 -11.08
CA LYS A 204 -8.82 -10.79 -9.98
C LYS A 204 -8.61 -9.90 -8.75
N LYS A 205 -7.34 -9.61 -8.41
CA LYS A 205 -6.92 -8.64 -7.38
C LYS A 205 -7.57 -7.27 -7.61
N LEU A 206 -7.36 -6.70 -8.80
CA LEU A 206 -7.84 -5.36 -9.12
C LEU A 206 -9.36 -5.28 -9.11
N GLN A 207 -10.05 -6.33 -9.58
CA GLN A 207 -11.52 -6.39 -9.56
C GLN A 207 -12.10 -6.35 -8.13
N LEU A 208 -11.48 -7.05 -7.17
CA LEU A 208 -11.92 -7.05 -5.78
C LEU A 208 -11.58 -5.72 -5.08
N ILE A 209 -10.38 -5.17 -5.32
CA ILE A 209 -9.94 -3.90 -4.74
C ILE A 209 -10.80 -2.72 -5.24
N GLN A 210 -11.11 -2.65 -6.53
CA GLN A 210 -11.97 -1.61 -7.10
C GLN A 210 -13.39 -1.58 -6.51
N LYS A 211 -13.85 -2.69 -5.93
CA LYS A 211 -15.14 -2.74 -5.21
C LYS A 211 -15.04 -2.17 -3.78
N LEU A 212 -13.84 -2.08 -3.23
CA LEU A 212 -13.58 -1.53 -1.91
C LEU A 212 -13.39 -0.01 -1.95
N GLU A 213 -12.74 0.49 -2.99
CA GLU A 213 -12.33 1.89 -3.07
C GLU A 213 -12.74 2.55 -4.38
N PRO A 214 -13.30 3.78 -4.33
CA PRO A 214 -13.37 4.64 -5.50
C PRO A 214 -11.95 5.07 -5.93
N PRO A 215 -11.77 5.54 -7.17
CA PRO A 215 -10.52 6.19 -7.59
C PRO A 215 -10.17 7.37 -6.68
N CYS A 216 -8.88 7.64 -6.52
CA CYS A 216 -8.39 8.77 -5.73
C CYS A 216 -8.95 10.10 -6.30
N SER A 217 -9.63 10.87 -5.46
CA SER A 217 -10.17 12.20 -5.81
C SER A 217 -9.26 13.35 -5.34
N GLU A 218 -8.22 13.06 -4.55
CA GLU A 218 -7.38 14.05 -3.83
C GLU A 218 -5.93 14.00 -4.33
N GLU A 219 -5.72 13.89 -5.66
CA GLU A 219 -4.37 13.80 -6.25
C GLU A 219 -3.52 15.04 -5.92
N THR A 220 -4.13 16.24 -5.91
CA THR A 220 -3.44 17.50 -5.59
C THR A 220 -2.97 17.52 -4.14
N ASP A 221 -3.83 17.17 -3.19
CA ASP A 221 -3.50 17.16 -1.76
C ASP A 221 -2.39 16.16 -1.45
N LEU A 222 -2.43 15.00 -2.09
CA LEU A 222 -1.41 13.96 -1.97
C LEU A 222 -0.05 14.46 -2.45
N PHE A 223 -0.01 15.14 -3.61
CA PHE A 223 1.22 15.66 -4.18
C PHE A 223 1.79 16.83 -3.36
N ASP A 224 0.92 17.74 -2.90
CA ASP A 224 1.30 18.86 -2.03
C ASP A 224 1.85 18.38 -0.68
N ALA A 225 1.23 17.34 -0.10
CA ALA A 225 1.74 16.73 1.12
C ALA A 225 3.12 16.11 0.92
N ALA A 226 3.34 15.45 -0.23
CA ALA A 226 4.64 14.87 -0.58
C ALA A 226 5.71 15.97 -0.76
N ILE A 227 5.40 17.10 -1.40
CA ILE A 227 6.32 18.23 -1.52
C ILE A 227 6.66 18.83 -0.14
N LYS A 228 5.65 19.05 0.69
CA LYS A 228 5.82 19.62 2.05
C LYS A 228 6.67 18.73 2.96
N ALA A 229 6.63 17.42 2.75
CA ALA A 229 7.46 16.47 3.48
C ALA A 229 8.96 16.60 3.14
N GLY A 230 9.33 17.31 2.05
CA GLY A 230 10.70 17.67 1.69
C GLY A 230 11.62 16.49 1.38
N PRO A 231 11.23 15.50 0.56
CA PRO A 231 12.13 14.43 0.16
C PRO A 231 13.16 14.94 -0.85
N ASP A 232 14.25 14.19 -1.06
CA ASP A 232 15.15 14.50 -2.20
C ASP A 232 14.44 14.27 -3.54
N LYS A 233 13.48 13.31 -3.58
CA LYS A 233 12.80 12.94 -4.81
C LYS A 233 11.38 12.43 -4.56
N ILE A 234 10.43 12.89 -5.39
CA ILE A 234 9.09 12.30 -5.50
C ILE A 234 9.05 11.51 -6.80
N ILE A 235 8.53 10.29 -6.75
CA ILE A 235 8.36 9.39 -7.90
C ILE A 235 6.88 9.08 -8.04
N VAL A 236 6.28 9.46 -9.16
CA VAL A 236 4.87 9.25 -9.45
C VAL A 236 4.73 8.24 -10.59
N LYS A 237 4.01 7.15 -10.34
CA LYS A 237 3.67 6.19 -11.38
C LYS A 237 2.43 6.64 -12.13
N ARG A 238 2.49 6.65 -13.47
CA ARG A 238 1.39 7.10 -14.33
C ARG A 238 1.21 6.16 -15.51
N PRO A 239 0.00 6.03 -16.05
CA PRO A 239 -0.20 5.49 -17.39
C PRO A 239 0.58 6.34 -18.43
N LEU A 240 1.18 5.70 -19.43
CA LEU A 240 2.09 6.36 -20.38
C LEU A 240 1.51 7.62 -21.05
N LYS A 241 0.19 7.64 -21.32
CA LYS A 241 -0.50 8.72 -22.03
C LYS A 241 -1.37 9.62 -21.12
N SER A 242 -1.27 9.47 -19.78
CA SER A 242 -2.04 10.33 -18.87
C SER A 242 -1.37 11.70 -18.72
N GLU A 243 -2.12 12.68 -18.24
CA GLU A 243 -1.63 13.97 -17.79
C GLU A 243 -0.60 13.80 -16.66
N PHE A 244 0.24 14.79 -16.42
CA PHE A 244 1.08 14.83 -15.21
C PHE A 244 0.20 15.02 -13.97
N LEU A 245 0.65 14.50 -12.84
CA LEU A 245 -0.05 14.65 -11.58
C LEU A 245 -0.17 16.15 -11.27
N ASP A 246 -1.38 16.62 -11.01
CA ASP A 246 -1.68 18.05 -10.76
C ASP A 246 -1.13 19.00 -11.87
N GLY A 247 -0.97 18.51 -13.10
CA GLY A 247 -0.43 19.28 -14.22
C GLY A 247 1.04 19.70 -14.08
N ARG A 248 1.74 19.30 -13.02
CA ARG A 248 3.13 19.71 -12.73
C ARG A 248 4.12 18.90 -13.55
N LYS A 249 4.98 19.60 -14.29
CA LYS A 249 6.00 18.96 -15.12
C LYS A 249 7.11 18.36 -14.25
N PRO A 250 7.46 17.06 -14.43
CA PRO A 250 8.55 16.42 -13.70
C PRO A 250 9.93 16.92 -14.16
N SER A 251 10.95 16.73 -13.30
CA SER A 251 12.35 16.98 -13.66
C SER A 251 12.80 16.06 -14.80
N TYR A 252 12.37 14.80 -14.77
CA TYR A 252 12.55 13.82 -15.85
C TYR A 252 11.51 12.70 -15.75
N THR A 253 11.37 11.92 -16.81
CA THR A 253 10.42 10.81 -16.90
C THR A 253 11.14 9.55 -17.39
N LEU A 254 10.87 8.41 -16.75
CA LEU A 254 11.27 7.10 -17.21
C LEU A 254 10.06 6.40 -17.86
N ASN A 255 10.13 6.20 -19.19
CA ASN A 255 9.04 5.61 -19.94
C ASN A 255 9.19 4.09 -20.08
N GLY A 256 8.11 3.36 -19.77
CA GLY A 256 7.96 1.94 -20.07
C GLY A 256 7.02 1.69 -21.23
N LYS A 257 6.54 0.45 -21.35
CA LYS A 257 5.60 0.07 -22.44
C LYS A 257 4.16 0.55 -22.18
N ALA A 258 3.70 0.50 -20.96
CA ALA A 258 2.32 0.82 -20.57
C ALA A 258 2.23 1.93 -19.50
N ILE A 259 3.27 2.06 -18.69
CA ILE A 259 3.38 3.02 -17.60
C ILE A 259 4.66 3.85 -17.77
N ARG A 260 4.71 4.98 -17.05
CA ARG A 260 5.91 5.78 -16.86
C ARG A 260 6.07 6.14 -15.38
N TYR A 261 7.27 6.54 -14.99
CA TYR A 261 7.57 7.14 -13.71
C TYR A 261 7.98 8.59 -13.92
N ASP A 262 7.19 9.52 -13.42
CA ASP A 262 7.47 10.95 -13.41
C ASP A 262 8.28 11.25 -12.13
N CYS A 263 9.49 11.79 -12.29
CA CYS A 263 10.42 12.02 -11.20
C CYS A 263 10.60 13.52 -10.97
N TYR A 264 10.38 13.97 -9.73
CA TYR A 264 10.55 15.32 -9.27
C TYR A 264 11.70 15.35 -8.28
N THR A 265 12.78 16.05 -8.60
CA THR A 265 13.93 16.29 -7.72
C THR A 265 13.73 17.63 -7.03
N LEU A 266 13.82 17.68 -5.72
CA LEU A 266 13.57 18.85 -4.88
C LEU A 266 14.89 19.41 -4.33
#